data_f083a31eae18b7db1877e5413f6fcbfd
#
_entry.id   f083a31eae18b7db1877e5413f6fcbfd
#
_cell.length_a   1.000
_cell.length_b   1.000
_cell.length_c   1.000
_cell.angle_alpha   90.00
_cell.angle_beta   90.00
_cell.angle_gamma   90.00
#
_symmetry.space_group_name_H-M   'P 1'
#
loop_
_entity.id
_entity.type
_entity.pdbx_description
1 polymer ?
#
loop_
_entity_poly.entity_id
_entity_poly.type
_entity_poly.pdbx_seq_one_letter_code
_entity_poly.pdbx_strand_id
1 'polypeptide(L)'
;MQTVIQVITSGRGSLREKIMTDPQLRKFDLIPTEHQRPGRPHGWAKIHSETAHGAINLEWHGQTGVLTCRVVTKLGHKPHSIIGDFIDYLLARHQSRILAVHIMRR
;
A
#
# COMPACT_ATOMS: atom_id res chain seq x y z
N MET A 1 2.58 14.92 -8.41
CA MET A 1 3.58 13.86 -8.66
C MET A 1 3.09 12.56 -8.03
N GLN A 2 3.19 11.48 -8.76
CA GLN A 2 2.79 10.16 -8.31
C GLN A 2 4.00 9.26 -8.14
N THR A 3 3.99 8.46 -7.08
CA THR A 3 4.97 7.41 -6.89
C THR A 3 4.24 6.09 -6.90
N VAL A 4 4.77 5.11 -7.61
CA VAL A 4 4.20 3.77 -7.67
C VAL A 4 5.16 2.81 -6.98
N ILE A 5 4.60 2.01 -6.06
CA ILE A 5 5.35 0.96 -5.39
C ILE A 5 4.77 -0.37 -5.88
N GLN A 6 5.64 -1.25 -6.37
CA GLN A 6 5.25 -2.61 -6.70
C GLN A 6 5.85 -3.55 -5.68
N VAL A 7 5.00 -4.34 -5.03
CA VAL A 7 5.43 -5.34 -4.07
C VAL A 7 5.25 -6.72 -4.71
N ILE A 8 6.36 -7.39 -4.95
CA ILE A 8 6.36 -8.73 -5.54
C ILE A 8 6.29 -9.72 -4.38
N THR A 9 5.30 -10.59 -4.40
CA THR A 9 5.06 -11.50 -3.28
C THR A 9 5.21 -12.96 -3.67
N SER A 10 5.42 -13.79 -2.65
CA SER A 10 5.36 -15.24 -2.75
C SER A 10 4.13 -15.74 -2.03
N GLY A 11 3.74 -16.98 -2.32
CA GLY A 11 2.64 -17.64 -1.65
C GLY A 11 1.27 -17.25 -2.19
N ARG A 12 0.25 -17.75 -1.51
CA ARG A 12 -1.15 -17.57 -1.91
C ARG A 12 -1.84 -16.60 -0.98
N GLY A 13 -2.92 -16.04 -1.48
CA GLY A 13 -3.75 -15.12 -0.72
C GLY A 13 -3.38 -13.67 -0.96
N SER A 14 -4.36 -12.81 -0.78
CA SER A 14 -4.24 -11.39 -1.08
C SER A 14 -3.44 -10.67 0.01
N LEU A 15 -2.30 -10.10 -0.36
CA LEU A 15 -1.56 -9.23 0.55
C LEU A 15 -2.38 -7.98 0.87
N ARG A 16 -3.17 -7.49 -0.10
CA ARG A 16 -4.08 -6.37 0.13
C ARG A 16 -5.03 -6.66 1.29
N GLU A 17 -5.65 -7.83 1.29
CA GLU A 17 -6.58 -8.20 2.35
C GLU A 17 -5.89 -8.26 3.70
N LYS A 18 -4.70 -8.82 3.74
CA LYS A 18 -3.93 -8.90 4.99
C LYS A 18 -3.56 -7.52 5.53
N ILE A 19 -3.22 -6.59 4.65
CA ILE A 19 -2.91 -5.21 5.05
C ILE A 19 -4.16 -4.52 5.59
N MET A 20 -5.27 -4.62 4.86
CA MET A 20 -6.49 -3.90 5.20
C MET A 20 -7.13 -4.40 6.50
N THR A 21 -6.86 -5.64 6.88
CA THR A 21 -7.41 -6.24 8.10
C THR A 21 -6.40 -6.31 9.24
N ASP A 22 -5.18 -5.79 9.06
CA ASP A 22 -4.13 -5.83 10.07
C ASP A 22 -4.29 -4.66 11.04
N PRO A 23 -4.60 -4.93 12.33
CA PRO A 23 -4.73 -3.84 13.31
C PRO A 23 -3.40 -3.12 13.59
N GLN A 24 -2.26 -3.73 13.26
CA GLN A 24 -0.94 -3.12 13.46
C GLN A 24 -0.65 -2.00 12.46
N LEU A 25 -1.41 -1.90 11.38
CA LEU A 25 -1.24 -0.85 10.38
C LEU A 25 -1.28 0.54 11.02
N ARG A 26 -2.16 0.73 11.99
CA ARG A 26 -2.33 2.01 12.68
C ARG A 26 -1.09 2.44 13.47
N LYS A 27 -0.27 1.49 13.88
CA LYS A 27 0.99 1.80 14.60
C LYS A 27 2.03 2.45 13.70
N PHE A 28 1.81 2.40 12.40
CA PHE A 28 2.67 3.01 11.40
C PHE A 28 2.05 4.28 10.81
N ASP A 29 1.07 4.86 11.51
CA ASP A 29 0.36 6.07 11.11
C ASP A 29 -0.42 5.92 9.80
N LEU A 30 -0.85 4.68 9.51
CA LEU A 30 -1.61 4.36 8.31
C LEU A 30 -2.98 3.80 8.70
N ILE A 31 -4.01 4.30 8.05
CA ILE A 31 -5.39 3.92 8.35
C ILE A 31 -6.07 3.36 7.12
N PRO A 32 -6.64 2.14 7.19
CA PRO A 32 -7.44 1.63 6.09
C PRO A 32 -8.74 2.42 5.99
N THR A 33 -9.02 2.97 4.80
CA THR A 33 -10.20 3.83 4.60
C THR A 33 -11.25 3.18 3.72
N GLU A 34 -10.86 2.45 2.68
CA GLU A 34 -11.82 1.82 1.78
C GLU A 34 -11.30 0.46 1.34
N HIS A 35 -12.13 -0.57 1.50
CA HIS A 35 -11.83 -1.92 1.01
C HIS A 35 -12.27 -2.12 -0.42
N GLN A 36 -13.38 -1.50 -0.79
CA GLN A 36 -13.95 -1.57 -2.14
C GLN A 36 -14.64 -0.26 -2.46
N ARG A 37 -14.72 0.04 -3.74
CA ARG A 37 -15.39 1.24 -4.22
C ARG A 37 -16.07 0.93 -5.55
N PRO A 38 -17.34 1.32 -5.75
CA PRO A 38 -18.02 1.13 -7.04
C PRO A 38 -17.20 1.75 -8.18
N GLY A 39 -17.08 1.01 -9.29
CA GLY A 39 -16.31 1.45 -10.44
C GLY A 39 -14.82 1.19 -10.35
N ARG A 40 -14.32 0.65 -9.24
CA ARG A 40 -12.91 0.29 -9.10
C ARG A 40 -12.71 -1.20 -9.34
N PRO A 41 -11.50 -1.62 -9.79
CA PRO A 41 -11.21 -3.03 -9.99
C PRO A 41 -11.39 -3.85 -8.71
N HIS A 42 -11.73 -5.10 -8.86
CA HIS A 42 -11.73 -6.04 -7.76
C HIS A 42 -10.33 -6.14 -7.19
N GLY A 43 -10.20 -6.10 -5.88
CA GLY A 43 -8.88 -6.08 -5.23
C GLY A 43 -8.33 -4.69 -4.95
N TRP A 44 -9.09 -3.65 -5.26
CA TRP A 44 -8.72 -2.28 -4.95
C TRP A 44 -9.00 -1.96 -3.47
N ALA A 45 -8.15 -1.14 -2.88
CA ALA A 45 -8.34 -0.64 -1.52
C ALA A 45 -7.60 0.70 -1.36
N LYS A 46 -7.88 1.39 -0.26
CA LYS A 46 -7.26 2.68 0.01
C LYS A 46 -6.86 2.80 1.47
N ILE A 47 -5.67 3.33 1.68
CA ILE A 47 -5.11 3.67 2.99
C ILE A 47 -4.80 5.16 2.97
N HIS A 48 -4.97 5.85 4.10
CA HIS A 48 -4.45 7.21 4.22
C HIS A 48 -3.48 7.32 5.38
N SER A 49 -2.62 8.35 5.33
CA SER A 49 -1.67 8.65 6.39
C SER A 49 -2.31 9.59 7.41
N GLU A 50 -2.10 9.31 8.70
CA GLU A 50 -2.55 10.22 9.76
C GLU A 50 -1.63 11.45 9.90
N THR A 51 -0.36 11.32 9.54
CA THR A 51 0.65 12.36 9.77
C THR A 51 1.08 13.06 8.51
N ALA A 52 1.09 12.38 7.39
CA ALA A 52 1.43 12.96 6.09
C ALA A 52 0.16 13.13 5.27
N HIS A 53 0.00 14.27 4.61
CA HIS A 53 -1.20 14.57 3.83
C HIS A 53 -1.20 13.79 2.53
N GLY A 54 -1.63 12.53 2.59
CA GLY A 54 -1.63 11.68 1.42
C GLY A 54 -2.33 10.35 1.65
N ALA A 55 -2.42 9.59 0.58
CA ALA A 55 -3.07 8.29 0.57
C ALA A 55 -2.30 7.31 -0.30
N ILE A 56 -2.56 6.02 -0.09
CA ILE A 56 -2.03 4.95 -0.91
C ILE A 56 -3.22 4.16 -1.44
N ASN A 57 -3.31 4.07 -2.77
CA ASN A 57 -4.30 3.24 -3.43
C ASN A 57 -3.64 1.89 -3.72
N LEU A 58 -4.23 0.83 -3.20
CA LEU A 58 -3.72 -0.54 -3.36
C LEU A 58 -4.50 -1.25 -4.44
N GLU A 59 -3.82 -2.04 -5.24
CA GLU A 59 -4.45 -2.89 -6.24
C GLU A 59 -3.74 -4.25 -6.24
N TRP A 60 -4.48 -5.29 -5.89
CA TRP A 60 -3.94 -6.64 -5.82
C TRP A 60 -4.18 -7.39 -7.12
N HIS A 61 -3.11 -7.95 -7.67
CA HIS A 61 -3.14 -8.75 -8.89
C HIS A 61 -2.89 -10.21 -8.51
N GLY A 62 -3.98 -10.95 -8.29
CA GLY A 62 -3.91 -12.30 -7.73
C GLY A 62 -3.20 -13.31 -8.62
N GLN A 63 -3.26 -13.13 -9.95
CA GLN A 63 -2.62 -14.07 -10.88
C GLN A 63 -1.10 -13.99 -10.84
N THR A 64 -0.57 -12.80 -10.59
CA THR A 64 0.88 -12.58 -10.59
C THR A 64 1.46 -12.45 -9.19
N GLY A 65 0.61 -12.29 -8.17
CA GLY A 65 1.09 -12.07 -6.81
C GLY A 65 1.74 -10.71 -6.62
N VAL A 66 1.31 -9.70 -7.37
CA VAL A 66 1.87 -8.35 -7.31
C VAL A 66 0.85 -7.41 -6.69
N LEU A 67 1.30 -6.61 -5.72
CA LEU A 67 0.52 -5.51 -5.16
C LEU A 67 1.06 -4.22 -5.74
N THR A 68 0.21 -3.48 -6.45
CA THR A 68 0.56 -2.16 -6.98
C THR A 68 0.00 -1.10 -6.04
N CYS A 69 0.85 -0.21 -5.58
CA CYS A 69 0.49 0.83 -4.62
C CYS A 69 0.78 2.19 -5.25
N ARG A 70 -0.24 3.03 -5.40
CA ARG A 70 -0.08 4.39 -5.93
C ARG A 70 -0.13 5.36 -4.78
N VAL A 71 0.99 6.05 -4.54
CA VAL A 71 1.09 7.04 -3.49
C VAL A 71 0.70 8.40 -4.05
N VAL A 72 -0.31 9.01 -3.45
CA VAL A 72 -0.84 10.31 -3.87
C VAL A 72 -0.74 11.26 -2.69
N THR A 73 -0.04 12.39 -2.87
CA THR A 73 0.07 13.41 -1.84
C THR A 73 -0.57 14.70 -2.34
N LYS A 74 -1.00 15.54 -1.40
CA LYS A 74 -1.53 16.85 -1.74
C LYS A 74 -0.43 17.74 -2.32
N LEU A 75 -0.82 18.71 -3.12
CA LEU A 75 0.09 19.67 -3.72
C LEU A 75 0.96 20.31 -2.64
N GLY A 76 2.27 20.34 -2.87
CA GLY A 76 3.23 20.90 -1.93
C GLY A 76 3.73 19.91 -0.88
N HIS A 77 3.13 18.74 -0.76
CA HIS A 77 3.57 17.70 0.18
C HIS A 77 4.37 16.63 -0.55
N LYS A 78 5.49 16.24 0.05
CA LYS A 78 6.36 15.22 -0.52
C LYS A 78 5.93 13.84 -0.06
N PRO A 79 6.05 12.81 -0.91
CA PRO A 79 5.56 11.47 -0.57
C PRO A 79 6.50 10.66 0.33
N HIS A 80 7.71 11.14 0.63
CA HIS A 80 8.72 10.31 1.29
C HIS A 80 8.29 9.78 2.66
N SER A 81 7.56 10.56 3.44
CA SER A 81 7.11 10.12 4.77
C SER A 81 6.13 8.97 4.70
N ILE A 82 5.12 9.09 3.82
CA ILE A 82 4.12 8.04 3.69
C ILE A 82 4.72 6.79 3.05
N ILE A 83 5.65 6.95 2.12
CA ILE A 83 6.37 5.82 1.52
C ILE A 83 7.20 5.12 2.60
N GLY A 84 7.94 5.87 3.41
CA GLY A 84 8.76 5.31 4.47
C GLY A 84 7.93 4.55 5.49
N ASP A 85 6.82 5.11 5.93
CA ASP A 85 5.91 4.45 6.86
C ASP A 85 5.35 3.15 6.29
N PHE A 86 4.98 3.16 5.01
CA PHE A 86 4.42 1.99 4.36
C PHE A 86 5.46 0.88 4.17
N ILE A 87 6.67 1.22 3.74
CA ILE A 87 7.75 0.24 3.60
C ILE A 87 8.13 -0.34 4.97
N ASP A 88 8.23 0.51 5.98
CA ASP A 88 8.50 0.07 7.34
C ASP A 88 7.44 -0.94 7.81
N TYR A 89 6.17 -0.62 7.59
CA TYR A 89 5.07 -1.52 7.90
C TYR A 89 5.19 -2.86 7.17
N LEU A 90 5.42 -2.83 5.86
CA LEU A 90 5.52 -4.04 5.05
C LEU A 90 6.63 -4.96 5.55
N LEU A 91 7.80 -4.41 5.84
CA LEU A 91 8.94 -5.19 6.30
C LEU A 91 8.76 -5.68 7.73
N ALA A 92 8.10 -4.89 8.57
CA ALA A 92 7.85 -5.30 9.95
C ALA A 92 6.81 -6.43 10.05
N ARG A 93 5.80 -6.43 9.18
CA ARG A 93 4.64 -7.31 9.33
C ARG A 93 4.54 -8.41 8.28
N HIS A 94 5.09 -8.20 7.09
CA HIS A 94 4.86 -9.10 5.95
C HIS A 94 6.14 -9.51 5.23
N GLN A 95 7.30 -9.35 5.87
CA GLN A 95 8.59 -9.61 5.25
C GLN A 95 8.69 -11.00 4.64
N SER A 96 8.14 -12.02 5.30
CA SER A 96 8.22 -13.40 4.83
C SER A 96 7.53 -13.64 3.49
N ARG A 97 6.61 -12.75 3.12
CA ARG A 97 5.88 -12.86 1.84
C ARG A 97 6.47 -11.99 0.74
N ILE A 98 7.36 -11.09 1.06
CA ILE A 98 7.85 -10.10 0.11
C ILE A 98 9.15 -10.59 -0.51
N LEU A 99 9.15 -10.71 -1.84
CA LEU A 99 10.35 -11.06 -2.61
C LEU A 99 11.10 -9.82 -3.06
N ALA A 100 10.39 -8.76 -3.42
CA ALA A 100 11.00 -7.52 -3.89
C ALA A 100 10.03 -6.37 -3.73
N VAL A 101 10.57 -5.16 -3.57
CA VAL A 101 9.80 -3.92 -3.56
C VAL A 101 10.47 -2.97 -4.54
N HIS A 102 9.70 -2.51 -5.53
CA HIS A 102 10.17 -1.56 -6.51
C HIS A 102 9.46 -0.22 -6.29
N ILE A 103 10.22 0.84 -6.17
CA ILE A 103 9.67 2.19 -6.03
C ILE A 103 9.97 2.94 -7.31
N MET A 104 8.90 3.40 -7.98
CA MET A 104 9.02 4.06 -9.26
C MET A 104 8.40 5.45 -9.17
N ARG A 105 9.15 6.44 -9.57
CA ARG A 105 8.67 7.82 -9.65
C ARG A 105 8.11 8.09 -11.05
N ARG A 106 7.07 8.90 -11.07
CA ARG A 106 6.47 9.33 -12.31
C ARG A 106 6.50 10.83 -12.46
#